data_540e26cb30e07c00056308c790b26a0b
#
_entry.id   540e26cb30e07c00056308c790b26a0b
#
_cell.length_a   1.000
_cell.length_b   1.000
_cell.length_c   1.000
_cell.angle_alpha   90.00
_cell.angle_beta   90.00
_cell.angle_gamma   90.00
#
_symmetry.space_group_name_H-M   'P 1'
#
loop_
_entity.id
_entity.type
_entity.pdbx_description
1 polymer ?
#
loop_
_entity_poly.entity_id
_entity_poly.type
_entity_poly.pdbx_seq_one_letter_code
_entity_poly.pdbx_strand_id
1 'polypeptide(L)'
;MSGPVPAGGGVDWSQTRRRLVQGLVLLAGGAVVVGFVVAGPGDGVPVGARLTLVVFVAAVALWIATRIDETLVALAAALVLVFAGVLDRDRLFASLGDQTIWLLVAAFILAAGVSATGLPTRVAAALIGRARSVRQLAHLVTVALMLTAFAVPATSGRAALAVPVFVALARVLADRPRVVRALAVLFPTVILLSAVGTLIGAGAHLITNQILAATTGQTIGFAQWLLLGLPLAVLSAHTAAELVLALFTRSADRRSPCGSRPRSSVPASRAH
;
A
#
# COMPACT_ATOMS: atom_id res chain seq x y z
N MET A 1 15.00 -45.97 -30.08
CA MET A 1 15.91 -44.96 -29.51
C MET A 1 15.36 -43.59 -29.91
N SER A 2 14.52 -43.02 -29.06
CA SER A 2 13.99 -41.68 -29.22
C SER A 2 14.63 -40.76 -28.18
N GLY A 3 15.51 -39.88 -28.65
CA GLY A 3 16.22 -38.92 -27.82
C GLY A 3 15.24 -37.81 -27.30
N PRO A 4 15.57 -37.21 -26.15
CA PRO A 4 14.73 -36.16 -25.57
C PRO A 4 14.83 -34.88 -26.44
N VAL A 5 13.63 -34.31 -26.73
CA VAL A 5 13.49 -33.01 -27.40
C VAL A 5 14.01 -31.92 -26.42
N PRO A 6 14.92 -31.02 -26.85
CA PRO A 6 15.36 -29.93 -25.98
C PRO A 6 14.21 -28.97 -25.72
N ALA A 7 13.93 -28.73 -24.45
CA ALA A 7 12.98 -27.72 -24.00
C ALA A 7 13.42 -26.36 -24.52
N GLY A 8 12.60 -25.74 -25.35
CA GLY A 8 12.84 -24.42 -25.91
C GLY A 8 12.96 -23.39 -24.76
N GLY A 9 14.09 -22.71 -24.70
CA GLY A 9 14.35 -21.61 -23.78
C GLY A 9 13.41 -20.44 -24.05
N GLY A 10 12.24 -20.46 -23.42
CA GLY A 10 11.33 -19.31 -23.43
C GLY A 10 12.01 -18.12 -22.74
N VAL A 11 12.17 -17.03 -23.47
CA VAL A 11 12.63 -15.76 -22.90
C VAL A 11 11.67 -15.37 -21.78
N ASP A 12 12.17 -15.28 -20.54
CA ASP A 12 11.37 -14.85 -19.40
C ASP A 12 11.11 -13.33 -19.51
N TRP A 13 10.01 -13.01 -20.19
CA TRP A 13 9.56 -11.64 -20.42
C TRP A 13 9.34 -10.86 -19.13
N SER A 14 9.12 -11.53 -18.00
CA SER A 14 8.95 -10.89 -16.69
C SER A 14 10.28 -10.31 -16.17
N GLN A 15 11.36 -11.03 -16.34
CA GLN A 15 12.70 -10.56 -15.96
C GLN A 15 13.22 -9.47 -16.90
N THR A 16 12.97 -9.61 -18.20
CA THR A 16 13.37 -8.61 -19.20
C THR A 16 12.65 -7.29 -18.97
N ARG A 17 11.33 -7.31 -18.74
CA ARG A 17 10.53 -6.12 -18.41
C ARG A 17 11.01 -5.46 -17.12
N ARG A 18 11.33 -6.24 -16.09
CA ARG A 18 11.84 -5.72 -14.83
C ARG A 18 13.18 -5.03 -15.00
N ARG A 19 14.10 -5.61 -15.74
CA ARG A 19 15.41 -5.01 -16.06
C ARG A 19 15.27 -3.72 -16.86
N LEU A 20 14.34 -3.68 -17.83
CA LEU A 20 14.05 -2.47 -18.59
C LEU A 20 13.49 -1.34 -17.71
N VAL A 21 12.52 -1.64 -16.82
CA VAL A 21 11.97 -0.66 -15.87
C VAL A 21 13.04 -0.16 -14.91
N GLN A 22 13.87 -1.04 -14.37
CA GLN A 22 15.00 -0.69 -13.51
C GLN A 22 16.01 0.19 -14.22
N GLY A 23 16.38 -0.16 -15.46
CA GLY A 23 17.28 0.65 -16.29
C GLY A 23 16.70 2.04 -16.58
N LEU A 24 15.41 2.12 -16.89
CA LEU A 24 14.73 3.38 -17.19
C LEU A 24 14.64 4.30 -15.96
N VAL A 25 14.38 3.74 -14.78
CA VAL A 25 14.36 4.49 -13.52
C VAL A 25 15.75 5.00 -13.15
N LEU A 26 16.79 4.16 -13.32
CA LEU A 26 18.17 4.58 -13.08
C LEU A 26 18.62 5.67 -14.07
N LEU A 27 18.24 5.57 -15.35
CA LEU A 27 18.52 6.59 -16.34
C LEU A 27 17.77 7.89 -16.07
N ALA A 28 16.48 7.81 -15.73
CA ALA A 28 15.68 8.99 -15.40
C ALA A 28 16.18 9.67 -14.12
N GLY A 29 16.47 8.88 -13.06
CA GLY A 29 17.07 9.39 -11.83
C GLY A 29 18.45 10.02 -12.08
N GLY A 30 19.30 9.35 -12.84
CA GLY A 30 20.59 9.88 -13.24
C GLY A 30 20.49 11.16 -14.07
N ALA A 31 19.56 11.23 -15.02
CA ALA A 31 19.30 12.41 -15.82
C ALA A 31 18.82 13.61 -15.01
N VAL A 32 17.94 13.38 -14.00
CA VAL A 32 17.50 14.41 -13.07
C VAL A 32 18.68 14.93 -12.23
N VAL A 33 19.51 14.04 -11.71
CA VAL A 33 20.71 14.40 -10.94
C VAL A 33 21.69 15.17 -11.81
N VAL A 34 22.02 14.69 -12.99
CA VAL A 34 22.93 15.35 -13.93
C VAL A 34 22.36 16.69 -14.39
N GLY A 35 21.08 16.75 -14.75
CA GLY A 35 20.40 17.99 -15.15
C GLY A 35 20.45 19.03 -14.03
N PHE A 36 20.23 18.62 -12.79
CA PHE A 36 20.27 19.53 -11.63
C PHE A 36 21.69 19.98 -11.27
N VAL A 37 22.69 19.10 -11.47
CA VAL A 37 24.11 19.43 -11.22
C VAL A 37 24.70 20.29 -12.33
N VAL A 38 24.37 19.98 -13.63
CA VAL A 38 24.97 20.63 -14.80
C VAL A 38 24.24 21.94 -15.17
N ALA A 39 22.91 21.94 -15.10
CA ALA A 39 22.14 23.15 -15.45
C ALA A 39 22.33 24.31 -14.47
N GLY A 40 23.00 24.05 -13.35
CA GLY A 40 23.19 25.00 -12.28
C GLY A 40 21.85 25.58 -11.81
N PRO A 41 21.45 25.48 -10.58
CA PRO A 41 20.27 26.19 -10.16
C PRO A 41 20.57 27.69 -10.35
N GLY A 42 19.59 28.40 -10.87
CA GLY A 42 19.59 29.85 -10.86
C GLY A 42 19.96 30.34 -9.45
N ASP A 43 20.62 31.49 -9.41
CA ASP A 43 21.13 32.09 -8.19
C ASP A 43 20.15 32.01 -7.03
N GLY A 44 20.47 31.17 -6.02
CA GLY A 44 19.66 31.08 -4.80
C GLY A 44 19.48 29.71 -4.13
N VAL A 45 19.80 28.59 -4.77
CA VAL A 45 19.64 27.27 -4.09
C VAL A 45 20.92 26.88 -3.33
N PRO A 46 20.88 26.74 -1.99
CA PRO A 46 22.03 26.37 -1.19
C PRO A 46 22.64 25.03 -1.61
N VAL A 47 23.97 24.88 -1.52
CA VAL A 47 24.66 23.62 -1.85
C VAL A 47 24.09 22.43 -1.06
N GLY A 48 23.74 22.64 0.21
CA GLY A 48 23.11 21.61 1.05
C GLY A 48 21.78 21.11 0.50
N ALA A 49 20.94 21.99 -0.04
CA ALA A 49 19.66 21.60 -0.64
C ALA A 49 19.87 20.76 -1.92
N ARG A 50 20.88 21.09 -2.71
CA ARG A 50 21.26 20.30 -3.90
C ARG A 50 21.69 18.90 -3.53
N LEU A 51 22.59 18.80 -2.55
CA LEU A 51 23.10 17.52 -2.07
C LEU A 51 21.98 16.66 -1.48
N THR A 52 21.07 17.26 -0.71
CA THR A 52 19.88 16.57 -0.19
C THR A 52 19.03 15.98 -1.32
N LEU A 53 18.79 16.76 -2.39
CA LEU A 53 17.99 16.27 -3.52
C LEU A 53 18.70 15.13 -4.27
N VAL A 54 20.01 15.24 -4.47
CA VAL A 54 20.82 14.18 -5.11
C VAL A 54 20.76 12.88 -4.29
N VAL A 55 20.97 12.96 -2.98
CA VAL A 55 20.92 11.81 -2.07
C VAL A 55 19.52 11.20 -2.04
N PHE A 56 18.47 12.03 -2.02
CA PHE A 56 17.10 11.59 -2.07
C PHE A 56 16.78 10.81 -3.36
N VAL A 57 17.14 11.37 -4.53
CA VAL A 57 16.92 10.70 -5.83
C VAL A 57 17.72 9.40 -5.91
N ALA A 58 18.95 9.40 -5.40
CA ALA A 58 19.77 8.18 -5.34
C ALA A 58 19.14 7.10 -4.44
N ALA A 59 18.62 7.47 -3.26
CA ALA A 59 17.92 6.56 -2.36
C ALA A 59 16.67 5.97 -3.04
N VAL A 60 15.83 6.79 -3.68
CA VAL A 60 14.65 6.32 -4.41
C VAL A 60 15.04 5.39 -5.56
N ALA A 61 16.10 5.71 -6.31
CA ALA A 61 16.59 4.85 -7.38
C ALA A 61 17.08 3.49 -6.85
N LEU A 62 17.79 3.47 -5.71
CA LEU A 62 18.21 2.24 -5.04
C LEU A 62 17.02 1.40 -4.58
N TRP A 63 15.99 2.00 -3.99
CA TRP A 63 14.75 1.28 -3.57
C TRP A 63 14.05 0.60 -4.76
N ILE A 64 14.00 1.28 -5.91
CA ILE A 64 13.31 0.74 -7.10
C ILE A 64 14.18 -0.28 -7.84
N ALA A 65 15.49 0.00 -7.96
CA ALA A 65 16.38 -0.76 -8.82
C ALA A 65 17.04 -1.97 -8.15
N THR A 66 17.17 -1.96 -6.81
CA THR A 66 17.91 -2.98 -6.07
C THR A 66 17.00 -3.82 -5.17
N ARG A 67 17.57 -4.82 -4.52
CA ARG A 67 16.93 -5.62 -3.47
C ARG A 67 17.54 -5.34 -2.11
N ILE A 68 18.31 -4.26 -1.99
CA ILE A 68 18.87 -3.83 -0.73
C ILE A 68 17.72 -3.46 0.19
N ASP A 69 17.86 -3.77 1.47
CA ASP A 69 16.87 -3.44 2.48
C ASP A 69 16.63 -1.93 2.52
N GLU A 70 15.37 -1.55 2.55
CA GLU A 70 14.92 -0.15 2.47
C GLU A 70 15.45 0.68 3.64
N THR A 71 15.56 0.07 4.82
CA THR A 71 16.08 0.70 6.04
C THR A 71 17.56 1.00 5.91
N LEU A 72 18.33 0.07 5.31
CA LEU A 72 19.76 0.25 5.08
C LEU A 72 20.00 1.42 4.11
N VAL A 73 19.23 1.50 3.03
CA VAL A 73 19.32 2.61 2.07
C VAL A 73 18.99 3.95 2.73
N ALA A 74 17.91 4.00 3.53
CA ALA A 74 17.51 5.22 4.24
C ALA A 74 18.58 5.67 5.25
N LEU A 75 19.12 4.72 6.03
CA LEU A 75 20.16 5.01 7.02
C LEU A 75 21.46 5.47 6.33
N ALA A 76 21.87 4.82 5.25
CA ALA A 76 23.04 5.21 4.48
C ALA A 76 22.86 6.63 3.89
N ALA A 77 21.69 6.94 3.34
CA ALA A 77 21.38 8.28 2.84
C ALA A 77 21.47 9.35 3.94
N ALA A 78 20.92 9.07 5.13
CA ALA A 78 21.01 9.97 6.28
C ALA A 78 22.46 10.17 6.73
N LEU A 79 23.26 9.10 6.81
CA LEU A 79 24.68 9.18 7.17
C LEU A 79 25.49 10.00 6.14
N VAL A 80 25.23 9.81 4.84
CA VAL A 80 25.87 10.63 3.79
C VAL A 80 25.60 12.12 4.01
N LEU A 81 24.35 12.49 4.35
CA LEU A 81 24.02 13.90 4.62
C LEU A 81 24.68 14.42 5.90
N VAL A 82 24.86 13.58 6.93
CA VAL A 82 25.59 13.96 8.16
C VAL A 82 27.07 14.17 7.87
N PHE A 83 27.74 13.23 7.17
CA PHE A 83 29.15 13.34 6.82
C PHE A 83 29.43 14.51 5.87
N ALA A 84 28.47 14.86 5.02
CA ALA A 84 28.55 16.02 4.16
C ALA A 84 28.27 17.37 4.88
N GLY A 85 27.96 17.36 6.18
CA GLY A 85 27.67 18.55 6.96
C GLY A 85 26.35 19.24 6.63
N VAL A 86 25.45 18.56 5.91
CA VAL A 86 24.10 19.05 5.54
C VAL A 86 23.09 18.78 6.63
N LEU A 87 23.17 17.61 7.25
CA LEU A 87 22.33 17.20 8.36
C LEU A 87 23.16 17.17 9.65
N ASP A 88 22.67 17.86 10.67
CA ASP A 88 23.27 17.79 12.00
C ASP A 88 22.98 16.40 12.61
N ARG A 89 24.02 15.81 13.22
CA ARG A 89 23.93 14.54 13.94
C ARG A 89 22.86 14.56 15.03
N ASP A 90 22.76 15.67 15.78
CA ASP A 90 21.78 15.78 16.87
C ASP A 90 20.35 15.79 16.33
N ARG A 91 20.11 16.37 15.16
CA ARG A 91 18.83 16.29 14.45
C ARG A 91 18.53 14.88 13.96
N LEU A 92 19.54 14.12 13.49
CA LEU A 92 19.35 12.72 13.10
C LEU A 92 18.89 11.88 14.30
N PHE A 93 19.58 12.01 15.45
CA PHE A 93 19.20 11.27 16.65
C PHE A 93 17.88 11.76 17.26
N ALA A 94 17.59 13.05 17.24
CA ALA A 94 16.31 13.59 17.68
C ALA A 94 15.14 13.04 16.86
N SER A 95 15.34 12.79 15.56
CA SER A 95 14.29 12.20 14.72
C SER A 95 13.90 10.78 15.16
N LEU A 96 14.81 9.99 15.73
CA LEU A 96 14.51 8.66 16.27
C LEU A 96 13.65 8.72 17.55
N GLY A 97 13.69 9.84 18.27
CA GLY A 97 12.84 10.12 19.43
C GLY A 97 11.50 10.77 19.07
N ASP A 98 11.22 11.02 17.79
CA ASP A 98 9.98 11.67 17.36
C ASP A 98 8.75 10.85 17.74
N GLN A 99 7.72 11.56 18.22
CA GLN A 99 6.45 10.96 18.64
C GLN A 99 5.82 10.09 17.55
N THR A 100 5.97 10.47 16.28
CA THR A 100 5.41 9.74 15.13
C THR A 100 6.04 8.35 15.00
N ILE A 101 7.35 8.22 15.23
CA ILE A 101 8.06 6.93 15.15
C ILE A 101 7.57 6.01 16.26
N TRP A 102 7.48 6.49 17.48
CA TRP A 102 6.99 5.70 18.61
C TRP A 102 5.51 5.33 18.48
N LEU A 103 4.70 6.22 17.90
CA LEU A 103 3.31 5.91 17.53
C LEU A 103 3.23 4.75 16.52
N LEU A 104 4.10 4.75 15.50
CA LEU A 104 4.17 3.68 14.51
C LEU A 104 4.61 2.36 15.15
N VAL A 105 5.65 2.37 15.98
CA VAL A 105 6.13 1.17 16.70
C VAL A 105 5.02 0.58 17.56
N ALA A 106 4.34 1.41 18.35
CA ALA A 106 3.22 0.97 19.19
C ALA A 106 2.08 0.38 18.34
N ALA A 107 1.76 1.00 17.20
CA ALA A 107 0.75 0.50 16.28
C ALA A 107 1.09 -0.88 15.72
N PHE A 108 2.36 -1.13 15.35
CA PHE A 108 2.80 -2.45 14.88
C PHE A 108 2.72 -3.52 15.99
N ILE A 109 3.09 -3.17 17.22
CA ILE A 109 2.97 -4.09 18.37
C ILE A 109 1.50 -4.46 18.60
N LEU A 110 0.59 -3.47 18.60
CA LEU A 110 -0.85 -3.70 18.74
C LEU A 110 -1.38 -4.55 17.57
N ALA A 111 -0.95 -4.30 16.34
CA ALA A 111 -1.34 -5.07 15.18
C ALA A 111 -0.91 -6.55 15.30
N ALA A 112 0.30 -6.81 15.77
CA ALA A 112 0.80 -8.16 16.04
C ALA A 112 -0.03 -8.85 17.14
N GLY A 113 -0.33 -8.16 18.23
CA GLY A 113 -1.19 -8.65 19.33
C GLY A 113 -2.59 -9.01 18.83
N VAL A 114 -3.24 -8.13 18.07
CA VAL A 114 -4.57 -8.39 17.49
C VAL A 114 -4.54 -9.60 16.56
N SER A 115 -3.49 -9.73 15.74
CA SER A 115 -3.35 -10.88 14.84
C SER A 115 -3.26 -12.20 15.58
N ALA A 116 -2.59 -12.22 16.75
CA ALA A 116 -2.45 -13.42 17.59
C ALA A 116 -3.76 -13.86 18.26
N THR A 117 -4.75 -12.97 18.40
CA THR A 117 -6.04 -13.29 19.07
C THR A 117 -7.02 -14.10 18.21
N GLY A 118 -6.74 -14.31 16.92
CA GLY A 118 -7.67 -14.91 15.96
C GLY A 118 -8.85 -14.00 15.59
N LEU A 119 -8.86 -12.75 16.05
CA LEU A 119 -9.87 -11.75 15.70
C LEU A 119 -10.04 -11.57 14.19
N PRO A 120 -8.98 -11.55 13.36
CA PRO A 120 -9.11 -11.43 11.92
C PRO A 120 -10.00 -12.51 11.28
N THR A 121 -9.87 -13.77 11.73
CA THR A 121 -10.70 -14.87 11.25
C THR A 121 -12.16 -14.70 11.64
N ARG A 122 -12.42 -14.22 12.86
CA ARG A 122 -13.80 -13.93 13.33
C ARG A 122 -14.42 -12.79 12.52
N VAL A 123 -13.65 -11.74 12.24
CA VAL A 123 -14.10 -10.61 11.39
C VAL A 123 -14.44 -11.12 9.98
N ALA A 124 -13.57 -11.95 9.37
CA ALA A 124 -13.84 -12.53 8.05
C ALA A 124 -15.13 -13.35 8.05
N ALA A 125 -15.33 -14.22 9.04
CA ALA A 125 -16.55 -15.03 9.18
C ALA A 125 -17.80 -14.15 9.35
N ALA A 126 -17.74 -13.09 10.15
CA ALA A 126 -18.83 -12.15 10.34
C ALA A 126 -19.17 -11.38 9.05
N LEU A 127 -18.16 -10.97 8.27
CA LEU A 127 -18.36 -10.29 6.99
C LEU A 127 -19.07 -11.21 5.98
N ILE A 128 -18.62 -12.45 5.87
CA ILE A 128 -19.24 -13.45 4.98
C ILE A 128 -20.67 -13.76 5.44
N GLY A 129 -20.88 -13.97 6.74
CA GLY A 129 -22.20 -14.29 7.31
C GLY A 129 -23.23 -13.16 7.12
N ARG A 130 -22.80 -11.92 7.05
CA ARG A 130 -23.67 -10.75 6.80
C ARG A 130 -23.88 -10.46 5.33
N ALA A 131 -22.98 -10.89 4.46
CA ALA A 131 -23.02 -10.59 3.04
C ALA A 131 -24.01 -11.51 2.29
N ARG A 132 -25.05 -10.92 1.72
CA ARG A 132 -26.01 -11.60 0.86
C ARG A 132 -25.54 -11.72 -0.60
N SER A 133 -24.55 -10.92 -0.99
CA SER A 133 -23.97 -10.91 -2.33
C SER A 133 -22.50 -10.52 -2.30
N VAL A 134 -21.77 -10.82 -3.37
CA VAL A 134 -20.36 -10.41 -3.54
C VAL A 134 -20.22 -8.89 -3.50
N ARG A 135 -21.16 -8.15 -4.08
CA ARG A 135 -21.16 -6.68 -4.01
C ARG A 135 -21.28 -6.18 -2.58
N GLN A 136 -22.23 -6.76 -1.82
CA GLN A 136 -22.39 -6.41 -0.40
C GLN A 136 -21.15 -6.78 0.42
N LEU A 137 -20.53 -7.93 0.14
CA LEU A 137 -19.26 -8.31 0.80
C LEU A 137 -18.16 -7.28 0.55
N ALA A 138 -18.00 -6.81 -0.69
CA ALA A 138 -17.00 -5.79 -1.02
C ALA A 138 -17.23 -4.48 -0.24
N HIS A 139 -18.48 -4.01 -0.14
CA HIS A 139 -18.80 -2.81 0.66
C HIS A 139 -18.62 -3.02 2.16
N LEU A 140 -18.97 -4.19 2.70
CA LEU A 140 -18.73 -4.51 4.10
C LEU A 140 -17.23 -4.56 4.42
N VAL A 141 -16.43 -5.15 3.54
CA VAL A 141 -14.97 -5.13 3.62
C VAL A 141 -14.45 -3.69 3.56
N THR A 142 -14.96 -2.88 2.64
CA THR A 142 -14.61 -1.46 2.53
C THR A 142 -14.85 -0.73 3.84
N VAL A 143 -16.04 -0.85 4.43
CA VAL A 143 -16.37 -0.23 5.72
C VAL A 143 -15.46 -0.73 6.83
N ALA A 144 -15.25 -2.05 6.92
CA ALA A 144 -14.38 -2.63 7.95
C ALA A 144 -12.94 -2.10 7.84
N LEU A 145 -12.39 -2.02 6.63
CA LEU A 145 -11.06 -1.45 6.39
C LEU A 145 -11.00 0.04 6.68
N MET A 146 -12.05 0.81 6.36
CA MET A 146 -12.13 2.23 6.70
C MET A 146 -12.09 2.46 8.22
N LEU A 147 -12.83 1.65 8.98
CA LEU A 147 -12.83 1.74 10.44
C LEU A 147 -11.45 1.52 11.06
N THR A 148 -10.59 0.72 10.43
CA THR A 148 -9.19 0.55 10.89
C THR A 148 -8.38 1.85 10.81
N ALA A 149 -8.76 2.83 9.99
CA ALA A 149 -8.07 4.11 9.89
C ALA A 149 -8.19 4.97 11.16
N PHE A 150 -9.19 4.70 12.00
CA PHE A 150 -9.37 5.36 13.29
C PHE A 150 -8.57 4.70 14.41
N ALA A 151 -8.19 3.42 14.24
CA ALA A 151 -7.54 2.63 15.28
C ALA A 151 -6.03 2.47 15.06
N VAL A 152 -5.57 2.47 13.80
CA VAL A 152 -4.18 2.17 13.46
C VAL A 152 -3.60 3.29 12.60
N PRO A 153 -2.65 4.08 13.14
CA PRO A 153 -2.13 5.30 12.50
C PRO A 153 -1.07 5.03 11.41
N ALA A 154 -1.12 3.88 10.76
CA ALA A 154 -0.19 3.54 9.67
C ALA A 154 -0.86 2.66 8.63
N THR A 155 -0.69 2.99 7.36
CA THR A 155 -1.21 2.18 6.25
C THR A 155 -0.60 0.78 6.22
N SER A 156 0.70 0.65 6.50
CA SER A 156 1.40 -0.64 6.61
C SER A 156 0.90 -1.49 7.79
N GLY A 157 0.66 -0.89 8.96
CA GLY A 157 0.06 -1.58 10.11
C GLY A 157 -1.36 -2.06 9.81
N ARG A 158 -2.15 -1.24 9.12
CA ARG A 158 -3.50 -1.62 8.65
C ARG A 158 -3.45 -2.75 7.63
N ALA A 159 -2.48 -2.73 6.71
CA ALA A 159 -2.26 -3.82 5.76
C ALA A 159 -1.90 -5.11 6.49
N ALA A 160 -1.02 -5.08 7.48
CA ALA A 160 -0.65 -6.24 8.30
C ALA A 160 -1.86 -6.87 9.00
N LEU A 161 -2.78 -6.07 9.53
CA LEU A 161 -4.05 -6.54 10.12
C LEU A 161 -5.03 -7.09 9.06
N ALA A 162 -5.04 -6.50 7.88
CA ALA A 162 -5.98 -6.86 6.83
C ALA A 162 -5.60 -8.16 6.10
N VAL A 163 -4.31 -8.45 5.95
CA VAL A 163 -3.83 -9.66 5.23
C VAL A 163 -4.40 -10.96 5.80
N PRO A 164 -4.41 -11.24 7.11
CA PRO A 164 -5.03 -12.45 7.65
C PRO A 164 -6.54 -12.54 7.36
N VAL A 165 -7.25 -11.40 7.38
CA VAL A 165 -8.69 -11.34 7.02
C VAL A 165 -8.87 -11.66 5.53
N PHE A 166 -8.05 -11.08 4.66
CA PHE A 166 -8.05 -11.39 3.24
C PHE A 166 -7.77 -12.87 2.98
N VAL A 167 -6.77 -13.47 3.62
CA VAL A 167 -6.44 -14.90 3.46
C VAL A 167 -7.60 -15.78 3.90
N ALA A 168 -8.27 -15.45 5.01
CA ALA A 168 -9.45 -16.18 5.47
C ALA A 168 -10.61 -16.09 4.45
N LEU A 169 -10.88 -14.89 3.91
CA LEU A 169 -11.88 -14.69 2.85
C LEU A 169 -11.52 -15.45 1.58
N ALA A 170 -10.24 -15.41 1.15
CA ALA A 170 -9.77 -16.10 -0.04
C ALA A 170 -9.91 -17.62 0.07
N ARG A 171 -9.70 -18.19 1.25
CA ARG A 171 -9.93 -19.64 1.51
C ARG A 171 -11.39 -20.03 1.37
N VAL A 172 -12.30 -19.25 1.92
CA VAL A 172 -13.76 -19.53 1.83
C VAL A 172 -14.27 -19.33 0.39
N LEU A 173 -13.68 -18.40 -0.36
CA LEU A 173 -14.06 -18.07 -1.75
C LEU A 173 -13.14 -18.73 -2.78
N ALA A 174 -12.44 -19.81 -2.43
CA ALA A 174 -11.47 -20.46 -3.31
C ALA A 174 -12.05 -20.95 -4.63
N ASP A 175 -13.35 -21.30 -4.63
CA ASP A 175 -14.14 -21.69 -5.81
C ASP A 175 -14.46 -20.50 -6.75
N ARG A 176 -14.17 -19.26 -6.33
CA ARG A 176 -14.48 -18.01 -7.06
C ARG A 176 -13.22 -17.15 -7.32
N PRO A 177 -12.30 -17.59 -8.18
CA PRO A 177 -10.99 -16.95 -8.35
C PRO A 177 -11.07 -15.51 -8.85
N ARG A 178 -12.15 -15.11 -9.54
CA ARG A 178 -12.39 -13.72 -9.95
C ARG A 178 -12.71 -12.82 -8.77
N VAL A 179 -13.52 -13.31 -7.83
CA VAL A 179 -13.88 -12.58 -6.61
C VAL A 179 -12.65 -12.42 -5.72
N VAL A 180 -11.86 -13.49 -5.56
CA VAL A 180 -10.60 -13.44 -4.79
C VAL A 180 -9.62 -12.41 -5.39
N ARG A 181 -9.48 -12.37 -6.73
CA ARG A 181 -8.65 -11.35 -7.41
C ARG A 181 -9.19 -9.94 -7.20
N ALA A 182 -10.50 -9.74 -7.28
CA ALA A 182 -11.13 -8.45 -6.98
C ALA A 182 -10.83 -8.02 -5.54
N LEU A 183 -10.98 -8.89 -4.55
CA LEU A 183 -10.65 -8.60 -3.15
C LEU A 183 -9.15 -8.31 -2.95
N ALA A 184 -8.26 -9.04 -3.64
CA ALA A 184 -6.81 -8.81 -3.57
C ALA A 184 -6.41 -7.39 -4.00
N VAL A 185 -7.12 -6.82 -4.97
CA VAL A 185 -6.91 -5.43 -5.41
C VAL A 185 -7.66 -4.46 -4.50
N LEU A 186 -8.86 -4.81 -4.05
CA LEU A 186 -9.70 -3.96 -3.22
C LEU A 186 -9.05 -3.63 -1.86
N PHE A 187 -8.45 -4.62 -1.20
CA PHE A 187 -7.86 -4.44 0.13
C PHE A 187 -6.83 -3.30 0.17
N PRO A 188 -5.72 -3.35 -0.61
CA PRO A 188 -4.73 -2.27 -0.60
C PRO A 188 -5.32 -0.94 -1.09
N THR A 189 -6.19 -0.97 -2.10
CA THR A 189 -6.82 0.25 -2.63
C THR A 189 -7.64 0.96 -1.56
N VAL A 190 -8.48 0.24 -0.82
CA VAL A 190 -9.30 0.83 0.25
C VAL A 190 -8.44 1.29 1.43
N ILE A 191 -7.40 0.55 1.80
CA ILE A 191 -6.48 0.96 2.87
C ILE A 191 -5.84 2.32 2.54
N LEU A 192 -5.40 2.51 1.29
CA LEU A 192 -4.79 3.76 0.85
C LEU A 192 -5.82 4.90 0.78
N LEU A 193 -6.95 4.70 0.10
CA LEU A 193 -7.96 5.74 -0.07
C LEU A 193 -8.62 6.15 1.25
N SER A 194 -8.86 5.21 2.15
CA SER A 194 -9.46 5.51 3.45
C SER A 194 -8.50 6.15 4.45
N ALA A 195 -7.20 6.13 4.19
CA ALA A 195 -6.22 6.79 5.05
C ALA A 195 -6.47 8.31 5.15
N VAL A 196 -6.89 8.94 4.06
CA VAL A 196 -7.21 10.36 4.01
C VAL A 196 -8.33 10.75 4.99
N GLY A 197 -9.20 9.81 5.37
CA GLY A 197 -10.34 10.07 6.24
C GLY A 197 -9.98 10.56 7.64
N THR A 198 -8.78 10.29 8.14
CA THR A 198 -8.34 10.74 9.47
C THR A 198 -6.92 11.31 9.43
N LEU A 199 -6.64 12.26 10.31
CA LEU A 199 -5.30 12.85 10.44
C LEU A 199 -4.25 11.78 10.81
N ILE A 200 -4.64 10.79 11.60
CA ILE A 200 -3.78 9.68 12.02
C ILE A 200 -3.79 8.50 11.04
N GLY A 201 -4.57 8.56 9.97
CA GLY A 201 -4.73 7.44 9.02
C GLY A 201 -3.47 7.10 8.22
N ALA A 202 -2.54 8.03 8.12
CA ALA A 202 -1.20 7.79 7.57
C ALA A 202 -0.18 8.73 8.22
N GLY A 203 1.05 8.25 8.41
CA GLY A 203 2.16 9.07 8.94
C GLY A 203 2.46 10.30 8.09
N ALA A 204 2.25 10.23 6.78
CA ALA A 204 2.40 11.35 5.86
C ALA A 204 1.53 12.57 6.22
N HIS A 205 0.32 12.36 6.75
CA HIS A 205 -0.57 13.45 7.16
C HIS A 205 -0.01 14.20 8.37
N LEU A 206 0.57 13.48 9.33
CA LEU A 206 1.21 14.07 10.51
C LEU A 206 2.42 14.91 10.09
N ILE A 207 3.25 14.39 9.19
CA ILE A 207 4.41 15.11 8.64
C ILE A 207 3.95 16.37 7.87
N THR A 208 2.91 16.25 7.05
CA THR A 208 2.32 17.41 6.34
C THR A 208 1.85 18.47 7.33
N ASN A 209 1.20 18.08 8.42
CA ASN A 209 0.74 19.01 9.45
C ASN A 209 1.91 19.67 10.21
N GLN A 210 2.99 18.93 10.46
CA GLN A 210 4.23 19.48 11.04
C GLN A 210 4.89 20.50 10.11
N ILE A 211 4.98 20.20 8.81
CA ILE A 211 5.53 21.13 7.80
C ILE A 211 4.67 22.39 7.73
N LEU A 212 3.34 22.24 7.71
CA LEU A 212 2.40 23.36 7.71
C LEU A 212 2.61 24.26 8.95
N ALA A 213 2.72 23.65 10.13
CA ALA A 213 2.99 24.37 11.38
C ALA A 213 4.31 25.13 11.33
N ALA A 214 5.36 24.50 10.81
CA ALA A 214 6.69 25.12 10.72
C ALA A 214 6.76 26.28 9.72
N THR A 215 5.95 26.25 8.64
CA THR A 215 5.99 27.24 7.56
C THR A 215 5.01 28.38 7.75
N THR A 216 3.82 28.10 8.31
CA THR A 216 2.72 29.08 8.41
C THR A 216 2.31 29.41 9.83
N GLY A 217 2.81 28.70 10.83
CA GLY A 217 2.36 28.78 12.21
C GLY A 217 0.97 28.18 12.45
N GLN A 218 0.35 27.60 11.43
CA GLN A 218 -1.02 27.02 11.51
C GLN A 218 -0.96 25.49 11.54
N THR A 219 -1.93 24.86 12.21
CA THR A 219 -2.11 23.41 12.24
C THR A 219 -3.53 23.06 11.87
N ILE A 220 -3.70 21.93 11.21
CA ILE A 220 -5.02 21.36 10.94
C ILE A 220 -5.36 20.42 12.10
N GLY A 221 -6.40 20.75 12.85
CA GLY A 221 -6.87 19.92 13.96
C GLY A 221 -7.50 18.61 13.46
N PHE A 222 -7.56 17.59 14.33
CA PHE A 222 -8.16 16.29 14.00
C PHE A 222 -9.59 16.39 13.49
N ALA A 223 -10.43 17.20 14.15
CA ALA A 223 -11.84 17.39 13.75
C ALA A 223 -11.97 18.09 12.37
N GLN A 224 -11.13 19.08 12.11
CA GLN A 224 -11.10 19.78 10.83
C GLN A 224 -10.66 18.85 9.69
N TRP A 225 -9.60 18.04 9.94
CA TRP A 225 -9.15 17.03 8.98
C TRP A 225 -10.25 16.01 8.70
N LEU A 226 -10.91 15.50 9.76
CA LEU A 226 -12.01 14.55 9.65
C LEU A 226 -13.17 15.09 8.81
N LEU A 227 -13.58 16.34 9.05
CA LEU A 227 -14.66 16.97 8.32
C LEU A 227 -14.39 17.05 6.81
N LEU A 228 -13.15 17.31 6.42
CA LEU A 228 -12.76 17.44 5.02
C LEU A 228 -12.38 16.08 4.38
N GLY A 229 -11.64 15.25 5.10
CA GLY A 229 -11.08 14.01 4.60
C GLY A 229 -12.06 12.83 4.59
N LEU A 230 -12.93 12.73 5.61
CA LEU A 230 -13.85 11.59 5.71
C LEU A 230 -14.84 11.48 4.54
N PRO A 231 -15.50 12.55 4.08
CA PRO A 231 -16.38 12.47 2.91
C PRO A 231 -15.62 11.99 1.66
N LEU A 232 -14.42 12.52 1.44
CA LEU A 232 -13.57 12.11 0.32
C LEU A 232 -13.17 10.63 0.44
N ALA A 233 -12.77 10.19 1.62
CA ALA A 233 -12.40 8.79 1.87
C ALA A 233 -13.57 7.83 1.63
N VAL A 234 -14.78 8.18 2.11
CA VAL A 234 -15.99 7.38 1.92
C VAL A 234 -16.32 7.26 0.44
N LEU A 235 -16.40 8.39 -0.27
CA LEU A 235 -16.75 8.42 -1.69
C LEU A 235 -15.73 7.67 -2.54
N SER A 236 -14.44 7.94 -2.34
CA SER A 236 -13.37 7.31 -3.12
C SER A 236 -13.25 5.81 -2.85
N ALA A 237 -13.34 5.36 -1.59
CA ALA A 237 -13.24 3.95 -1.24
C ALA A 237 -14.43 3.13 -1.80
N HIS A 238 -15.65 3.65 -1.70
CA HIS A 238 -16.83 2.96 -2.25
C HIS A 238 -16.88 3.00 -3.77
N THR A 239 -16.45 4.09 -4.40
CA THR A 239 -16.29 4.17 -5.87
C THR A 239 -15.23 3.17 -6.35
N ALA A 240 -14.11 3.08 -5.65
CA ALA A 240 -13.07 2.10 -5.97
C ALA A 240 -13.60 0.66 -5.82
N ALA A 241 -14.42 0.38 -4.80
CA ALA A 241 -15.03 -0.94 -4.64
C ALA A 241 -15.92 -1.31 -5.85
N GLU A 242 -16.76 -0.39 -6.32
CA GLU A 242 -17.58 -0.62 -7.51
C GLU A 242 -16.73 -0.78 -8.77
N LEU A 243 -15.69 0.04 -8.94
CA LEU A 243 -14.79 -0.02 -10.09
C LEU A 243 -14.02 -1.35 -10.12
N VAL A 244 -13.45 -1.77 -9.00
CA VAL A 244 -12.75 -3.06 -8.89
C VAL A 244 -13.70 -4.22 -9.19
N LEU A 245 -14.92 -4.20 -8.65
CA LEU A 245 -15.93 -5.20 -8.99
C LEU A 245 -16.29 -5.17 -10.47
N ALA A 246 -16.39 -3.99 -11.07
CA ALA A 246 -16.70 -3.85 -12.49
C ALA A 246 -15.62 -4.45 -13.38
N LEU A 247 -14.36 -4.25 -13.03
CA LEU A 247 -13.21 -4.69 -13.81
C LEU A 247 -12.89 -6.19 -13.64
N PHE A 248 -13.04 -6.74 -12.43
CA PHE A 248 -12.57 -8.08 -12.10
C PHE A 248 -13.68 -9.14 -12.02
N THR A 249 -14.98 -8.74 -11.93
CA THR A 249 -16.10 -9.67 -11.78
C THR A 249 -17.16 -9.49 -12.87
N ARG A 250 -17.87 -10.57 -13.21
CA ARG A 250 -19.04 -10.49 -14.10
C ARG A 250 -20.28 -10.06 -13.31
N SER A 251 -21.28 -9.50 -14.00
CA SER A 251 -22.54 -9.04 -13.37
C SER A 251 -23.26 -10.17 -12.61
N ALA A 252 -23.16 -11.42 -13.10
CA ALA A 252 -23.71 -12.59 -12.42
C ALA A 252 -22.97 -12.88 -11.10
N ASP A 253 -21.64 -12.76 -11.07
CA ASP A 253 -20.83 -13.01 -9.86
C ASP A 253 -21.18 -12.01 -8.76
N ARG A 254 -21.44 -10.75 -9.11
CA ARG A 254 -21.75 -9.67 -8.15
C ARG A 254 -23.04 -9.88 -7.38
N ARG A 255 -24.04 -10.49 -8.03
CA ARG A 255 -25.36 -10.76 -7.44
C ARG A 255 -25.44 -12.13 -6.76
N SER A 256 -24.47 -13.01 -6.97
CA SER A 256 -24.49 -14.37 -6.42
C SER A 256 -24.30 -14.37 -4.90
N PRO A 257 -25.04 -15.21 -4.15
CA PRO A 257 -24.86 -15.37 -2.71
C PRO A 257 -23.45 -15.86 -2.38
N CYS A 258 -22.84 -15.36 -1.32
CA CYS A 258 -21.47 -15.72 -0.93
C CYS A 258 -21.34 -17.18 -0.47
N GLY A 259 -22.43 -17.84 -0.02
CA GLY A 259 -22.44 -19.21 0.52
C GLY A 259 -22.95 -20.31 -0.43
N SER A 260 -23.37 -20.00 -1.66
CA SER A 260 -23.85 -21.02 -2.60
C SER A 260 -22.65 -21.69 -3.30
N ARG A 261 -22.51 -23.01 -3.12
CA ARG A 261 -21.65 -23.82 -4.00
C ARG A 261 -22.09 -23.60 -5.45
N PRO A 262 -21.16 -23.49 -6.41
CA PRO A 262 -21.53 -23.48 -7.82
C PRO A 262 -22.33 -24.77 -8.07
N ARG A 263 -23.53 -24.64 -8.65
CA ARG A 263 -24.24 -25.80 -9.20
C ARG A 263 -23.30 -26.42 -10.24
N SER A 264 -22.70 -27.55 -9.91
CA SER A 264 -22.06 -28.40 -10.89
C SER A 264 -23.15 -28.71 -11.94
N SER A 265 -23.01 -28.14 -13.12
CA SER A 265 -23.74 -28.59 -14.30
C SER A 265 -23.18 -29.98 -14.65
N VAL A 266 -23.65 -31.00 -13.95
CA VAL A 266 -23.52 -32.38 -14.42
C VAL A 266 -24.43 -32.42 -15.64
N PRO A 267 -23.90 -32.63 -16.85
CA PRO A 267 -24.77 -32.90 -17.99
C PRO A 267 -25.52 -34.21 -17.67
N ALA A 268 -26.84 -34.12 -17.65
CA ALA A 268 -27.67 -35.31 -17.56
C ALA A 268 -27.27 -36.22 -18.74
N SER A 269 -26.55 -37.29 -18.42
CA SER A 269 -26.31 -38.40 -19.33
C SER A 269 -27.68 -38.91 -19.77
N ARG A 270 -28.04 -38.67 -21.04
CA ARG A 270 -29.18 -39.32 -21.69
C ARG A 270 -28.84 -40.80 -21.71
N ALA A 271 -29.51 -41.53 -20.83
CA ALA A 271 -29.66 -42.97 -21.00
C ALA A 271 -30.58 -43.23 -22.21
N HIS A 272 -30.03 -43.85 -23.20
CA HIS A 272 -30.76 -44.63 -24.22
C HIS A 272 -30.42 -46.09 -24.05
#